data_270e70700afa5e0c9a9c4051b852523e
#
_entry.id   270e70700afa5e0c9a9c4051b852523e
#
_cell.length_a   1.000
_cell.length_b   1.000
_cell.length_c   1.000
_cell.angle_alpha   90.00
_cell.angle_beta   90.00
_cell.angle_gamma   90.00
#
_symmetry.space_group_name_H-M   'P 1'
#
loop_
_entity.id
_entity.type
_entity.pdbx_description
1 polymer ?
#
loop_
_entity_poly.entity_id
_entity_poly.type
_entity_poly.pdbx_seq_one_letter_code
_entity_poly.pdbx_strand_id
1 'polypeptide(L)'
;MNEERDWVSIGREIVDRSLYMVIGTADSSGQPWATPVYFAPSGYGDFFWISQPDATHSINLRDRREVGIVIFDSSAPINTGQGVYVLGVAREL
;
A
#
# COMPACT_ATOMS: atom_id res chain seq x y z
N MET A 1 26.53 -1.07 22.11
CA MET A 1 25.92 -0.21 21.10
C MET A 1 24.41 -0.41 21.09
N ASN A 2 23.72 0.67 20.94
CA ASN A 2 22.29 0.59 20.86
C ASN A 2 21.86 0.15 19.46
N GLU A 3 21.15 -0.94 19.38
CA GLU A 3 20.67 -1.47 18.13
C GLU A 3 19.26 -1.02 17.81
N GLU A 4 18.72 -0.12 18.60
CA GLU A 4 17.41 0.40 18.32
C GLU A 4 17.36 1.08 16.97
N ARG A 5 16.38 0.71 16.20
CA ARG A 5 16.13 1.36 14.92
C ARG A 5 14.96 2.31 15.08
N ASP A 6 15.06 3.45 14.41
CA ASP A 6 13.94 4.35 14.32
C ASP A 6 13.01 3.86 13.20
N TRP A 7 12.11 2.97 13.56
CA TRP A 7 11.20 2.36 12.59
C TRP A 7 10.28 3.39 11.94
N VAL A 8 9.95 4.46 12.64
CA VAL A 8 9.12 5.52 12.08
C VAL A 8 9.87 6.22 10.95
N SER A 9 11.12 6.61 11.17
CA SER A 9 11.92 7.26 10.12
C SER A 9 12.15 6.33 8.94
N ILE A 10 12.42 5.06 9.19
CA ILE A 10 12.63 4.07 8.14
C ILE A 10 11.35 3.94 7.30
N GLY A 11 10.21 3.83 7.95
CA GLY A 11 8.94 3.71 7.24
C GLY A 11 8.62 4.93 6.40
N ARG A 12 8.83 6.12 6.95
CA ARG A 12 8.60 7.36 6.21
C ARG A 12 9.50 7.46 4.99
N GLU A 13 10.76 7.08 5.14
CA GLU A 13 11.69 7.10 4.02
C GLU A 13 11.25 6.15 2.91
N ILE A 14 10.77 4.97 3.26
CA ILE A 14 10.25 4.02 2.27
C ILE A 14 9.06 4.64 1.52
N VAL A 15 8.11 5.23 2.23
CA VAL A 15 6.96 5.88 1.61
C VAL A 15 7.40 7.02 0.70
N ASP A 16 8.31 7.86 1.19
CA ASP A 16 8.69 9.08 0.47
C ASP A 16 9.41 8.80 -0.84
N ARG A 17 10.17 7.71 -0.91
CA ARG A 17 10.93 7.40 -2.12
C ARG A 17 10.25 6.39 -3.04
N SER A 18 9.09 5.85 -2.65
CA SER A 18 8.40 4.86 -3.46
C SER A 18 7.38 5.53 -4.35
N LEU A 19 7.23 5.01 -5.57
CA LEU A 19 6.25 5.49 -6.54
C LEU A 19 5.00 4.62 -6.55
N TYR A 20 5.16 3.34 -6.27
CA TYR A 20 4.07 2.37 -6.33
C TYR A 20 3.86 1.72 -4.99
N MET A 21 2.62 1.41 -4.72
CA MET A 21 2.25 0.54 -3.60
C MET A 21 1.46 -0.62 -4.15
N VAL A 22 1.48 -1.74 -3.44
CA VAL A 22 0.62 -2.87 -3.78
C VAL A 22 -0.59 -2.81 -2.88
N ILE A 23 -1.79 -2.82 -3.49
CA ILE A 23 -3.03 -2.87 -2.74
C ILE A 23 -3.64 -4.26 -2.87
N GLY A 24 -4.10 -4.78 -1.75
CA GLY A 24 -4.83 -6.02 -1.68
C GLY A 24 -6.29 -5.73 -1.43
N THR A 25 -7.17 -6.29 -2.26
CA THR A 25 -8.61 -6.14 -2.17
C THR A 25 -9.26 -7.51 -2.25
N ALA A 26 -10.55 -7.57 -2.00
CA ALA A 26 -11.30 -8.81 -2.15
C ALA A 26 -12.66 -8.51 -2.77
N ASP A 27 -13.18 -9.45 -3.54
CA ASP A 27 -14.52 -9.31 -4.10
C ASP A 27 -15.58 -9.70 -3.06
N SER A 28 -16.86 -9.66 -3.47
CA SER A 28 -17.95 -9.93 -2.57
C SER A 28 -17.96 -11.38 -2.05
N SER A 29 -17.27 -12.29 -2.73
CA SER A 29 -17.16 -13.68 -2.28
C SER A 29 -15.91 -13.93 -1.45
N GLY A 30 -15.03 -12.92 -1.32
CA GLY A 30 -13.79 -13.05 -0.57
C GLY A 30 -12.59 -13.42 -1.41
N GLN A 31 -12.71 -13.48 -2.74
CA GLN A 31 -11.57 -13.77 -3.61
C GLN A 31 -10.59 -12.62 -3.55
N PRO A 32 -9.34 -12.85 -3.16
CA PRO A 32 -8.36 -11.76 -3.06
C PRO A 32 -7.78 -11.38 -4.41
N TRP A 33 -7.35 -10.15 -4.48
CA TRP A 33 -6.67 -9.60 -5.66
C TRP A 33 -5.62 -8.61 -5.18
N ALA A 34 -4.44 -8.65 -5.75
CA ALA A 34 -3.35 -7.73 -5.41
C ALA A 34 -2.87 -7.05 -6.68
N THR A 35 -2.68 -5.73 -6.60
CA THR A 35 -2.26 -4.97 -7.76
C THR A 35 -1.39 -3.80 -7.35
N PRO A 36 -0.35 -3.46 -8.14
CA PRO A 36 0.40 -2.24 -7.91
C PRO A 36 -0.37 -1.02 -8.44
N VAL A 37 -0.30 0.06 -7.72
CA VAL A 37 -0.84 1.35 -8.17
C VAL A 37 0.17 2.44 -7.88
N TYR A 38 0.26 3.42 -8.77
CA TYR A 38 1.00 4.65 -8.52
C TYR A 38 0.24 5.42 -7.44
N PHE A 39 0.93 5.93 -6.44
CA PHE A 39 0.26 6.57 -5.33
C PHE A 39 0.89 7.90 -4.96
N ALA A 40 0.10 8.74 -4.29
CA ALA A 40 0.57 9.98 -3.71
C ALA A 40 0.14 10.00 -2.25
N PRO A 41 1.07 10.08 -1.31
CA PRO A 41 0.72 10.20 0.09
C PRO A 41 0.40 11.64 0.45
N SER A 42 -0.44 11.82 1.48
CA SER A 42 -0.65 13.11 2.11
C SER A 42 -0.44 12.89 3.60
N GLY A 43 0.69 13.41 4.12
CA GLY A 43 1.16 12.96 5.41
C GLY A 43 1.48 11.48 5.32
N TYR A 44 1.27 10.75 6.39
CA TYR A 44 1.51 9.30 6.39
C TYR A 44 0.25 8.53 6.77
N GLY A 45 -0.90 9.22 6.73
CA GLY A 45 -2.18 8.63 7.06
C GLY A 45 -3.14 8.52 5.89
N ASP A 46 -2.88 9.23 4.80
CA ASP A 46 -3.74 9.22 3.63
C ASP A 46 -2.92 8.87 2.40
N PHE A 47 -3.46 8.00 1.56
CA PHE A 47 -2.82 7.55 0.34
C PHE A 47 -3.82 7.66 -0.80
N PHE A 48 -3.43 8.35 -1.87
CA PHE A 48 -4.32 8.61 -3.01
C PHE A 48 -3.81 7.89 -4.24
N TRP A 49 -4.72 7.33 -5.01
CA TRP A 49 -4.38 6.75 -6.30
C TRP A 49 -5.54 6.96 -7.27
N ILE A 50 -5.23 6.86 -8.56
CA ILE A 50 -6.20 6.95 -9.64
C ILE A 50 -6.25 5.59 -10.31
N SER A 51 -7.46 5.08 -10.52
CA SER A 51 -7.63 3.81 -11.19
C SER A 51 -8.84 3.86 -12.12
N GLN A 52 -8.84 2.99 -13.11
CA GLN A 52 -9.96 2.86 -14.02
C GLN A 52 -11.15 2.26 -13.27
N PRO A 53 -12.39 2.76 -13.54
CA PRO A 53 -13.57 2.23 -12.84
C PRO A 53 -13.81 0.73 -13.07
N ASP A 54 -13.35 0.20 -14.19
CA ASP A 54 -13.54 -1.21 -14.54
C ASP A 54 -12.36 -2.10 -14.12
N ALA A 55 -11.34 -1.55 -13.48
CA ALA A 55 -10.27 -2.35 -12.95
C ALA A 55 -10.78 -3.25 -11.82
N THR A 56 -10.19 -4.44 -11.70
CA THR A 56 -10.64 -5.41 -10.70
C THR A 56 -10.64 -4.83 -9.29
N HIS A 57 -9.58 -4.12 -8.91
CA HIS A 57 -9.54 -3.53 -7.56
C HIS A 57 -10.60 -2.44 -7.37
N SER A 58 -10.92 -1.69 -8.41
CA SER A 58 -11.98 -0.66 -8.32
C SER A 58 -13.35 -1.29 -8.11
N ILE A 59 -13.62 -2.39 -8.81
CA ILE A 59 -14.88 -3.12 -8.64
C ILE A 59 -14.94 -3.72 -7.24
N ASN A 60 -13.86 -4.31 -6.77
CA ASN A 60 -13.81 -4.91 -5.45
C ASN A 60 -14.10 -3.88 -4.35
N LEU A 61 -13.55 -2.68 -4.47
CA LEU A 61 -13.70 -1.65 -3.46
C LEU A 61 -15.11 -1.06 -3.37
N ARG A 62 -15.95 -1.26 -4.39
CA ARG A 62 -17.37 -0.88 -4.31
C ARG A 62 -18.12 -1.75 -3.31
N ASP A 63 -17.73 -3.01 -3.20
CA ASP A 63 -18.38 -3.97 -2.33
C ASP A 63 -17.69 -4.09 -0.97
N ARG A 64 -16.37 -4.03 -0.96
CA ARG A 64 -15.58 -4.14 0.26
C ARG A 64 -14.52 -3.07 0.26
N ARG A 65 -14.62 -2.16 1.20
CA ARG A 65 -13.74 -0.99 1.27
C ARG A 65 -12.43 -1.25 2.00
N GLU A 66 -12.34 -2.34 2.73
CA GLU A 66 -11.11 -2.67 3.45
C GLU A 66 -10.02 -3.02 2.46
N VAL A 67 -8.83 -2.50 2.72
CA VAL A 67 -7.68 -2.69 1.84
C VAL A 67 -6.44 -2.92 2.66
N GLY A 68 -5.62 -3.85 2.19
CA GLY A 68 -4.27 -4.01 2.70
C GLY A 68 -3.30 -3.38 1.72
N ILE A 69 -2.30 -2.68 2.23
CA ILE A 69 -1.30 -2.00 1.41
C ILE A 69 0.07 -2.45 1.87
N VAL A 70 0.97 -2.66 0.89
CA VAL A 70 2.39 -2.82 1.21
C VAL A 70 3.20 -1.90 0.31
N ILE A 71 4.19 -1.24 0.91
CA ILE A 71 5.13 -0.38 0.22
C ILE A 71 6.52 -0.87 0.57
N PHE A 72 7.33 -1.17 -0.44
CA PHE A 72 8.66 -1.71 -0.22
C PHE A 72 9.55 -1.43 -1.42
N ASP A 73 10.86 -1.50 -1.18
CA ASP A 73 11.87 -1.35 -2.24
C ASP A 73 12.27 -2.75 -2.73
N SER A 74 11.76 -3.12 -3.91
CA SER A 74 12.04 -4.44 -4.48
C SER A 74 13.48 -4.58 -4.98
N SER A 75 14.23 -3.47 -5.06
CA SER A 75 15.63 -3.51 -5.49
C SER A 75 16.59 -3.71 -4.33
N ALA A 76 16.11 -3.73 -3.10
CA ALA A 76 16.97 -3.95 -1.95
C ALA A 76 17.61 -5.34 -2.01
N PRO A 77 18.86 -5.49 -1.57
CA PRO A 77 19.50 -6.80 -1.55
C PRO A 77 18.71 -7.82 -0.71
N ILE A 78 18.80 -9.09 -1.10
CA ILE A 78 18.10 -10.16 -0.40
C ILE A 78 18.48 -10.13 1.09
N ASN A 79 17.49 -10.34 1.94
CA ASN A 79 17.61 -10.32 3.40
C ASN A 79 17.85 -8.94 4.02
N THR A 80 17.76 -7.88 3.23
CA THR A 80 17.83 -6.51 3.75
C THR A 80 16.52 -5.75 3.51
N GLY A 81 15.52 -6.42 2.96
CA GLY A 81 14.25 -5.77 2.63
C GLY A 81 13.47 -5.37 3.86
N GLN A 82 12.80 -4.25 3.74
CA GLN A 82 11.91 -3.71 4.75
C GLN A 82 10.65 -3.24 4.05
N GLY A 83 9.53 -3.27 4.74
CA GLY A 83 8.27 -2.87 4.15
C GLY A 83 7.41 -2.08 5.12
N VAL A 84 6.50 -1.31 4.54
CA VAL A 84 5.45 -0.61 5.27
C VAL A 84 4.14 -1.32 4.97
N TYR A 85 3.46 -1.77 6.00
CA TYR A 85 2.19 -2.47 5.89
C TYR A 85 1.09 -1.60 6.45
N VAL A 86 0.02 -1.42 5.70
CA VAL A 86 -1.09 -0.57 6.12
C VAL A 86 -2.38 -1.34 5.95
N LEU A 87 -3.23 -1.27 6.96
CA LEU A 87 -4.63 -1.68 6.85
C LEU A 87 -5.46 -0.40 6.81
N GLY A 88 -6.32 -0.28 5.84
CA GLY A 88 -7.09 0.93 5.67
C GLY A 88 -8.46 0.70 5.09
N VAL A 89 -9.14 1.81 4.90
CA VAL A 89 -10.47 1.84 4.27
C VAL A 89 -10.39 2.80 3.11
N ALA A 90 -10.78 2.32 1.92
CA ALA A 90 -10.73 3.12 0.71
C ALA A 90 -12.09 3.74 0.43
N ARG A 91 -12.08 4.91 -0.19
CA ARG A 91 -13.30 5.55 -0.67
C ARG A 91 -13.02 6.33 -1.92
N GLU A 92 -14.03 6.47 -2.73
CA GLU A 92 -13.97 7.31 -3.92
C GLU A 92 -14.20 8.77 -3.53
N LEU A 93 -13.40 9.65 -4.10
CA LEU A 93 -13.53 11.08 -3.86
C LEU A 93 -14.42 11.73 -4.91
#